data_5a9114896847f008dd71f42398c07867
#
_entry.id   5a9114896847f008dd71f42398c07867
#
_cell.length_a   1.000
_cell.length_b   1.000
_cell.length_c   1.000
_cell.angle_alpha   90.00
_cell.angle_beta   90.00
_cell.angle_gamma   90.00
#
_symmetry.space_group_name_H-M   'P 1'
#
loop_
_entity.id
_entity.type
_entity.pdbx_description
1 polymer ?
#
loop_
_entity_poly.entity_id
_entity_poly.type
_entity_poly.pdbx_seq_one_letter_code
_entity_poly.pdbx_strand_id
1 'polypeptide(L)'
;MAIEDVRNGARSAFMLFHAYLNTVAQEIGMERALGLMTKMCEGMGTMQGQILKQQAGIEQADAKAALALARTVPEGLGVALEVIEESSQKAAWKAGGCPVCEAAQMLGMDAKSFCRAGPSRFMDAVVKQLNPNLSWQVLRFRSSGDDSCEEAVVLGEPYKFPE
;
A
#
# COMPACT_ATOMS: atom_id res chain seq x y z
N MET A 1 4.55 12.84 19.23
CA MET A 1 5.01 11.45 19.00
C MET A 1 5.98 11.47 17.84
N ALA A 2 7.21 10.95 18.01
CA ALA A 2 8.18 10.92 16.94
C ALA A 2 7.72 9.96 15.82
N ILE A 3 8.07 10.26 14.57
CA ILE A 3 7.71 9.41 13.40
C ILE A 3 8.25 7.97 13.57
N GLU A 4 9.38 7.83 14.24
CA GLU A 4 9.98 6.54 14.56
C GLU A 4 9.13 5.72 15.53
N ASP A 5 8.49 6.36 16.53
CA ASP A 5 7.57 5.68 17.46
C ASP A 5 6.34 5.14 16.71
N VAL A 6 5.80 5.94 15.78
CA VAL A 6 4.68 5.54 14.92
C VAL A 6 5.07 4.33 14.08
N ARG A 7 6.23 4.39 13.40
CA ARG A 7 6.73 3.30 12.56
C ARG A 7 7.00 2.03 13.38
N ASN A 8 7.58 2.14 14.58
CA ASN A 8 7.83 1.00 15.46
C ASN A 8 6.51 0.35 15.93
N GLY A 9 5.52 1.16 16.29
CA GLY A 9 4.18 0.67 16.64
C GLY A 9 3.51 -0.05 15.49
N ALA A 10 3.53 0.56 14.30
CA ALA A 10 2.99 -0.04 13.08
C ALA A 10 3.70 -1.36 12.75
N ARG A 11 5.04 -1.41 12.81
CA ARG A 11 5.82 -2.63 12.57
C ARG A 11 5.43 -3.75 13.54
N SER A 12 5.26 -3.44 14.83
CA SER A 12 4.84 -4.44 15.82
C SER A 12 3.44 -4.99 15.52
N ALA A 13 2.50 -4.14 15.10
CA ALA A 13 1.16 -4.57 14.69
C ALA A 13 1.21 -5.47 13.44
N PHE A 14 2.04 -5.10 12.46
CA PHE A 14 2.20 -5.93 11.25
C PHE A 14 2.94 -7.24 11.52
N MET A 15 3.88 -7.29 12.48
CA MET A 15 4.46 -8.57 12.90
C MET A 15 3.40 -9.53 13.44
N LEU A 16 2.47 -9.05 14.27
CA LEU A 16 1.36 -9.88 14.76
C LEU A 16 0.45 -10.34 13.60
N PHE A 17 0.12 -9.44 12.68
CA PHE A 17 -0.69 -9.77 11.51
C PHE A 17 0.00 -10.81 10.60
N HIS A 18 1.29 -10.65 10.35
CA HIS A 18 2.07 -11.61 9.56
C HIS A 18 2.16 -12.98 10.23
N ALA A 19 2.38 -13.02 11.56
CA ALA A 19 2.39 -14.27 12.32
C ALA A 19 1.03 -14.98 12.23
N TYR A 20 -0.07 -14.25 12.36
CA TYR A 20 -1.42 -14.78 12.16
C TYR A 20 -1.62 -15.33 10.75
N LEU A 21 -1.25 -14.55 9.71
CA LEU A 21 -1.35 -15.00 8.32
C LEU A 21 -0.54 -16.27 8.06
N ASN A 22 0.66 -16.36 8.61
CA ASN A 22 1.51 -17.54 8.49
C ASN A 22 0.85 -18.77 9.15
N THR A 23 0.23 -18.60 10.33
CA THR A 23 -0.53 -19.66 10.98
C THR A 23 -1.72 -20.11 10.13
N VAL A 24 -2.47 -19.18 9.56
CA VAL A 24 -3.56 -19.49 8.63
C VAL A 24 -3.04 -20.24 7.39
N ALA A 25 -1.88 -19.80 6.86
CA ALA A 25 -1.26 -20.42 5.70
C ALA A 25 -0.81 -21.87 5.97
N GLN A 26 -0.44 -22.23 7.20
CA GLN A 26 -0.15 -23.61 7.59
C GLN A 26 -1.38 -24.53 7.51
N GLU A 27 -2.58 -23.99 7.77
CA GLU A 27 -3.83 -24.74 7.75
C GLU A 27 -4.44 -24.86 6.33
N ILE A 28 -4.39 -23.79 5.53
CA ILE A 28 -5.13 -23.72 4.26
C ILE A 28 -4.24 -23.55 3.02
N GLY A 29 -2.92 -23.43 3.20
CA GLY A 29 -1.96 -23.11 2.15
C GLY A 29 -1.75 -21.60 1.94
N MET A 30 -0.52 -21.22 1.57
CA MET A 30 -0.12 -19.81 1.44
C MET A 30 -0.92 -19.08 0.33
N GLU A 31 -1.13 -19.70 -0.82
CA GLU A 31 -1.88 -19.09 -1.92
C GLU A 31 -3.30 -18.69 -1.49
N ARG A 32 -3.99 -19.59 -0.79
CA ARG A 32 -5.35 -19.35 -0.31
C ARG A 32 -5.37 -18.30 0.79
N ALA A 33 -4.39 -18.30 1.70
CA ALA A 33 -4.26 -17.31 2.75
C ALA A 33 -4.02 -15.91 2.18
N LEU A 34 -3.12 -15.77 1.19
CA LEU A 34 -2.88 -14.51 0.48
C LEU A 34 -4.12 -14.05 -0.29
N GLY A 35 -4.87 -14.97 -0.92
CA GLY A 35 -6.14 -14.64 -1.59
C GLY A 35 -7.19 -14.07 -0.65
N LEU A 36 -7.30 -14.58 0.58
CA LEU A 36 -8.19 -14.02 1.62
C LEU A 36 -7.71 -12.64 2.08
N MET A 37 -6.40 -12.46 2.25
CA MET A 37 -5.80 -11.16 2.57
C MET A 37 -6.10 -10.13 1.48
N THR A 38 -5.98 -10.50 0.21
CA THR A 38 -6.33 -9.62 -0.92
C THR A 38 -7.76 -9.11 -0.81
N LYS A 39 -8.73 -10.00 -0.62
CA LYS A 39 -10.15 -9.60 -0.46
C LYS A 39 -10.36 -8.65 0.72
N MET A 40 -9.72 -8.94 1.85
CA MET A 40 -9.78 -8.08 3.03
C MET A 40 -9.20 -6.69 2.74
N CYS A 41 -8.00 -6.64 2.14
CA CYS A 41 -7.32 -5.39 1.83
C CYS A 41 -8.09 -4.55 0.80
N GLU A 42 -8.66 -5.16 -0.24
CA GLU A 42 -9.51 -4.48 -1.22
C GLU A 42 -10.77 -3.89 -0.56
N GLY A 43 -11.42 -4.64 0.33
CA GLY A 43 -12.60 -4.15 1.07
C GLY A 43 -12.26 -2.98 2.00
N MET A 44 -11.18 -3.08 2.75
CA MET A 44 -10.72 -2.00 3.63
C MET A 44 -10.24 -0.78 2.84
N GLY A 45 -9.54 -0.98 1.73
CA GLY A 45 -9.11 0.10 0.84
C GLY A 45 -10.29 0.84 0.22
N THR A 46 -11.33 0.12 -0.18
CA THR A 46 -12.59 0.71 -0.66
C THR A 46 -13.20 1.61 0.41
N MET A 47 -13.33 1.13 1.63
CA MET A 47 -13.88 1.93 2.75
C MET A 47 -13.01 3.17 3.01
N GLN A 48 -11.69 3.02 3.07
CA GLN A 48 -10.76 4.13 3.31
C GLN A 48 -10.84 5.17 2.19
N GLY A 49 -10.89 4.73 0.93
CA GLY A 49 -11.02 5.63 -0.22
C GLY A 49 -12.31 6.43 -0.22
N GLN A 50 -13.43 5.82 0.18
CA GLN A 50 -14.71 6.51 0.37
C GLN A 50 -14.62 7.59 1.45
N ILE A 51 -13.99 7.28 2.59
CA ILE A 51 -13.76 8.25 3.68
C ILE A 51 -12.93 9.42 3.17
N LEU A 52 -11.81 9.17 2.50
CA LEU A 52 -10.95 10.24 1.96
C LEU A 52 -11.70 11.11 0.94
N LYS A 53 -12.47 10.49 0.04
CA LYS A 53 -13.28 11.21 -0.95
C LYS A 53 -14.31 12.13 -0.28
N GLN A 54 -15.01 11.62 0.73
CA GLN A 54 -16.01 12.37 1.47
C GLN A 54 -15.38 13.53 2.25
N GLN A 55 -14.27 13.29 2.94
CA GLN A 55 -13.55 14.32 3.71
C GLN A 55 -12.99 15.43 2.81
N ALA A 56 -12.52 15.08 1.60
CA ALA A 56 -12.03 16.05 0.63
C ALA A 56 -13.15 16.81 -0.09
N GLY A 57 -14.41 16.35 -0.04
CA GLY A 57 -15.54 16.98 -0.71
C GLY A 57 -15.41 16.99 -2.23
N ILE A 58 -14.76 15.99 -2.83
CA ILE A 58 -14.51 15.91 -4.27
C ILE A 58 -15.37 14.85 -4.94
N GLU A 59 -15.77 15.09 -6.18
CA GLU A 59 -16.47 14.09 -6.99
C GLU A 59 -15.49 13.12 -7.67
N GLN A 60 -14.41 13.66 -8.22
CA GLN A 60 -13.41 12.89 -8.96
C GLN A 60 -12.04 13.57 -8.86
N ALA A 61 -10.99 12.79 -8.56
CA ALA A 61 -9.61 13.24 -8.52
C ALA A 61 -8.87 12.93 -9.82
N ASP A 62 -7.91 13.77 -10.20
CA ASP A 62 -6.84 13.38 -11.13
C ASP A 62 -5.73 12.62 -10.38
N ALA A 63 -4.68 12.17 -11.10
CA ALA A 63 -3.62 11.37 -10.49
C ALA A 63 -2.87 12.14 -9.39
N LYS A 64 -2.60 13.45 -9.58
CA LYS A 64 -1.93 14.29 -8.60
C LYS A 64 -2.75 14.45 -7.32
N ALA A 65 -4.02 14.81 -7.45
CA ALA A 65 -4.93 14.98 -6.31
C ALA A 65 -5.14 13.65 -5.56
N ALA A 66 -5.31 12.54 -6.28
CA ALA A 66 -5.47 11.22 -5.69
C ALA A 66 -4.22 10.78 -4.92
N LEU A 67 -3.02 10.99 -5.46
CA LEU A 67 -1.77 10.70 -4.76
C LEU A 67 -1.64 11.52 -3.47
N ALA A 68 -1.97 12.81 -3.52
CA ALA A 68 -1.92 13.70 -2.36
C ALA A 68 -2.88 13.25 -1.24
N LEU A 69 -4.10 12.80 -1.58
CA LEU A 69 -5.07 12.28 -0.61
C LEU A 69 -4.64 10.91 -0.05
N ALA A 70 -4.20 10.01 -0.91
CA ALA A 70 -3.76 8.66 -0.54
C ALA A 70 -2.50 8.67 0.35
N ARG A 71 -1.70 9.73 0.27
CA ARG A 71 -0.48 9.95 1.06
C ARG A 71 -0.69 9.80 2.57
N THR A 72 -1.85 10.20 3.07
CA THR A 72 -2.19 10.12 4.50
C THR A 72 -2.13 8.70 5.07
N VAL A 73 -2.31 7.68 4.22
CA VAL A 73 -2.30 6.27 4.63
C VAL A 73 -0.87 5.83 5.01
N PRO A 74 0.13 5.84 4.10
CA PRO A 74 1.47 5.40 4.45
C PRO A 74 2.16 6.35 5.46
N GLU A 75 1.89 7.66 5.43
CA GLU A 75 2.41 8.59 6.45
C GLU A 75 1.88 8.27 7.84
N GLY A 76 0.62 7.84 7.96
CA GLY A 76 0.03 7.36 9.22
C GLY A 76 0.69 6.10 9.78
N LEU A 77 1.48 5.39 8.97
CA LEU A 77 2.29 4.24 9.36
C LEU A 77 3.78 4.61 9.59
N GLY A 78 4.14 5.87 9.45
CA GLY A 78 5.52 6.35 9.57
C GLY A 78 6.40 6.08 8.35
N VAL A 79 5.81 5.85 7.17
CA VAL A 79 6.55 5.73 5.89
C VAL A 79 7.00 7.11 5.45
N ALA A 80 8.28 7.23 5.07
CA ALA A 80 8.82 8.45 4.49
C ALA A 80 8.50 8.51 2.99
N LEU A 81 7.88 9.60 2.53
CA LEU A 81 7.46 9.78 1.15
C LEU A 81 8.16 10.97 0.51
N GLU A 82 8.74 10.75 -0.66
CA GLU A 82 9.34 11.76 -1.53
C GLU A 82 8.62 11.74 -2.88
N VAL A 83 7.95 12.84 -3.24
CA VAL A 83 7.27 12.95 -4.53
C VAL A 83 8.32 13.12 -5.63
N ILE A 84 8.26 12.27 -6.65
CA ILE A 84 9.22 12.24 -7.77
C ILE A 84 8.59 12.60 -9.12
N GLU A 85 7.26 12.55 -9.23
CA GLU A 85 6.52 12.94 -10.42
C GLU A 85 5.13 13.47 -10.03
N GLU A 86 4.71 14.57 -10.64
CA GLU A 86 3.37 15.15 -10.44
C GLU A 86 2.77 15.64 -11.76
N SER A 87 1.74 14.96 -12.23
CA SER A 87 0.89 15.42 -13.31
C SER A 87 -0.56 14.95 -13.10
N SER A 88 -1.51 15.47 -13.89
CA SER A 88 -2.90 15.01 -13.85
C SER A 88 -3.07 13.57 -14.35
N GLN A 89 -2.13 13.07 -15.16
CA GLN A 89 -2.17 11.73 -15.74
C GLN A 89 -1.42 10.70 -14.91
N LYS A 90 -0.33 11.12 -14.26
CA LYS A 90 0.53 10.27 -13.44
C LYS A 90 1.18 11.08 -12.34
N ALA A 91 1.13 10.55 -11.13
CA ALA A 91 1.85 11.09 -10.00
C ALA A 91 2.52 9.94 -9.22
N ALA A 92 3.75 10.14 -8.78
CA ALA A 92 4.57 9.10 -8.19
C ALA A 92 5.37 9.60 -6.99
N TRP A 93 5.64 8.69 -6.08
CA TRP A 93 6.56 8.90 -4.96
C TRP A 93 7.56 7.77 -4.81
N LYS A 94 8.61 8.06 -4.07
CA LYS A 94 9.52 7.11 -3.47
C LYS A 94 9.13 6.92 -2.01
N ALA A 95 8.92 5.66 -1.59
CA ALA A 95 8.47 5.29 -0.24
C ALA A 95 9.57 4.54 0.49
N GLY A 96 10.06 5.08 1.61
CA GLY A 96 11.12 4.48 2.43
C GLY A 96 10.65 4.14 3.84
N GLY A 97 11.31 3.18 4.48
CA GLY A 97 11.04 2.78 5.86
C GLY A 97 9.63 2.19 6.05
N CYS A 98 9.20 1.29 5.15
CA CYS A 98 7.86 0.69 5.21
C CYS A 98 7.78 -0.39 6.31
N PRO A 99 7.00 -0.17 7.39
CA PRO A 99 6.91 -1.09 8.51
C PRO A 99 6.28 -2.44 8.13
N VAL A 100 5.46 -2.46 7.08
CA VAL A 100 4.83 -3.70 6.57
C VAL A 100 5.90 -4.63 5.99
N CYS A 101 6.77 -4.10 5.13
CA CYS A 101 7.86 -4.88 4.54
C CYS A 101 8.92 -5.27 5.58
N GLU A 102 9.25 -4.36 6.50
CA GLU A 102 10.19 -4.64 7.60
C GLU A 102 9.69 -5.80 8.48
N ALA A 103 8.40 -5.79 8.85
CA ALA A 103 7.80 -6.85 9.64
C ALA A 103 7.83 -8.21 8.93
N ALA A 104 7.53 -8.25 7.62
CA ALA A 104 7.60 -9.48 6.83
C ALA A 104 9.04 -10.03 6.79
N GLN A 105 10.02 -9.17 6.55
CA GLN A 105 11.45 -9.55 6.51
C GLN A 105 11.93 -10.09 7.86
N MET A 106 11.54 -9.45 8.98
CA MET A 106 11.90 -9.92 10.34
C MET A 106 11.38 -11.33 10.65
N LEU A 107 10.26 -11.72 10.04
CA LEU A 107 9.68 -13.05 10.19
C LEU A 107 10.12 -14.04 9.09
N GLY A 108 11.08 -13.64 8.23
CA GLY A 108 11.56 -14.47 7.12
C GLY A 108 10.51 -14.75 6.05
N MET A 109 9.48 -13.90 5.94
CA MET A 109 8.43 -14.01 4.94
C MET A 109 8.82 -13.29 3.64
N ASP A 110 8.25 -13.73 2.52
CA ASP A 110 8.41 -13.05 1.24
C ASP A 110 7.62 -11.72 1.23
N ALA A 111 8.31 -10.63 1.57
CA ALA A 111 7.75 -9.29 1.63
C ALA A 111 7.13 -8.85 0.30
N LYS A 112 7.68 -9.29 -0.84
CA LYS A 112 7.19 -8.93 -2.17
C LYS A 112 5.83 -9.55 -2.47
N SER A 113 5.68 -10.85 -2.25
CA SER A 113 4.40 -11.57 -2.42
C SER A 113 3.35 -11.03 -1.45
N PHE A 114 3.74 -10.72 -0.21
CA PHE A 114 2.86 -10.12 0.77
C PHE A 114 2.40 -8.72 0.33
N CYS A 115 3.31 -7.84 -0.09
CA CYS A 115 2.98 -6.49 -0.56
C CYS A 115 2.04 -6.54 -1.79
N ARG A 116 2.32 -7.43 -2.74
CA ARG A 116 1.48 -7.65 -3.93
C ARG A 116 0.05 -8.05 -3.56
N ALA A 117 -0.12 -8.97 -2.61
CA ALA A 117 -1.43 -9.50 -2.23
C ALA A 117 -2.23 -8.57 -1.31
N GLY A 118 -1.58 -7.72 -0.52
CA GLY A 118 -2.21 -6.91 0.51
C GLY A 118 -2.07 -5.40 0.30
N PRO A 119 -1.00 -4.76 0.80
CA PRO A 119 -0.86 -3.29 0.81
C PRO A 119 -1.07 -2.63 -0.55
N SER A 120 -0.52 -3.22 -1.62
CA SER A 120 -0.67 -2.70 -2.97
C SER A 120 -2.12 -2.78 -3.48
N ARG A 121 -2.85 -3.85 -3.13
CA ARG A 121 -4.29 -3.99 -3.45
C ARG A 121 -5.15 -3.04 -2.64
N PHE A 122 -4.79 -2.82 -1.37
CA PHE A 122 -5.43 -1.80 -0.55
C PHE A 122 -5.32 -0.42 -1.20
N MET A 123 -4.11 -0.01 -1.61
CA MET A 123 -3.88 1.30 -2.24
C MET A 123 -4.60 1.43 -3.59
N ASP A 124 -4.65 0.37 -4.40
CA ASP A 124 -5.41 0.35 -5.65
C ASP A 124 -6.91 0.55 -5.41
N ALA A 125 -7.45 -0.12 -4.40
CA ALA A 125 -8.85 0.06 -4.00
C ALA A 125 -9.13 1.49 -3.49
N VAL A 126 -8.20 2.09 -2.71
CA VAL A 126 -8.30 3.50 -2.26
C VAL A 126 -8.41 4.44 -3.45
N VAL A 127 -7.46 4.40 -4.39
CA VAL A 127 -7.42 5.37 -5.50
C VAL A 127 -8.59 5.21 -6.46
N LYS A 128 -9.11 4.00 -6.64
CA LYS A 128 -10.31 3.73 -7.45
C LYS A 128 -11.58 4.36 -6.89
N GLN A 129 -11.67 4.56 -5.58
CA GLN A 129 -12.80 5.30 -4.99
C GLN A 129 -12.69 6.80 -5.26
N LEU A 130 -11.47 7.33 -5.35
CA LEU A 130 -11.24 8.74 -5.70
C LEU A 130 -11.52 9.02 -7.18
N ASN A 131 -11.22 8.06 -8.06
CA ASN A 131 -11.59 8.06 -9.47
C ASN A 131 -11.49 6.62 -10.03
N PRO A 132 -12.56 6.03 -10.57
CA PRO A 132 -12.56 4.65 -11.07
C PRO A 132 -11.61 4.39 -12.24
N ASN A 133 -11.16 5.44 -12.93
CA ASN A 133 -10.18 5.34 -14.01
C ASN A 133 -8.72 5.41 -13.54
N LEU A 134 -8.49 5.60 -12.24
CA LEU A 134 -7.16 5.54 -11.64
C LEU A 134 -6.79 4.11 -11.24
N SER A 135 -5.51 3.83 -11.27
CA SER A 135 -4.93 2.60 -10.75
C SER A 135 -3.68 2.90 -9.92
N TRP A 136 -3.40 1.98 -8.99
CA TRP A 136 -2.14 1.94 -8.28
C TRP A 136 -1.11 1.12 -9.05
N GLN A 137 0.11 1.60 -9.13
CA GLN A 137 1.22 0.88 -9.74
C GLN A 137 2.43 0.89 -8.81
N VAL A 138 3.00 -0.28 -8.57
CA VAL A 138 4.34 -0.39 -7.98
C VAL A 138 5.33 -0.42 -9.14
N LEU A 139 6.05 0.67 -9.35
CA LEU A 139 7.01 0.81 -10.45
C LEU A 139 8.30 0.06 -10.15
N ARG A 140 8.73 0.11 -8.90
CA ARG A 140 9.91 -0.60 -8.40
C ARG A 140 9.66 -1.06 -6.96
N PHE A 141 9.78 -2.35 -6.73
CA PHE A 141 9.82 -2.90 -5.37
C PHE A 141 11.25 -2.86 -4.85
N ARG A 142 11.42 -2.58 -3.55
CA ARG A 142 12.73 -2.59 -2.90
C ARG A 142 13.51 -3.88 -3.17
N SER A 143 14.82 -3.77 -3.31
CA SER A 143 15.74 -4.91 -3.41
C SER A 143 16.61 -5.03 -2.16
N SER A 144 17.42 -6.09 -2.08
CA SER A 144 18.42 -6.22 -1.02
C SER A 144 19.40 -5.02 -1.06
N GLY A 145 19.48 -4.28 0.05
CA GLY A 145 20.32 -3.08 0.15
C GLY A 145 19.63 -1.76 -0.23
N ASP A 146 18.38 -1.81 -0.71
CA ASP A 146 17.53 -0.63 -0.95
C ASP A 146 16.25 -0.77 -0.11
N ASP A 147 15.98 0.19 0.77
CA ASP A 147 14.82 0.17 1.66
C ASP A 147 13.62 0.97 1.11
N SER A 148 13.65 1.37 -0.16
CA SER A 148 12.62 2.17 -0.80
C SER A 148 11.96 1.48 -1.99
N CYS A 149 10.65 1.74 -2.15
CA CYS A 149 9.86 1.40 -3.33
C CYS A 149 9.54 2.66 -4.13
N GLU A 150 9.24 2.51 -5.43
CA GLU A 150 8.64 3.57 -6.24
C GLU A 150 7.23 3.16 -6.62
N GLU A 151 6.28 4.04 -6.34
CA GLU A 151 4.85 3.78 -6.48
C GLU A 151 4.18 4.96 -7.16
N ALA A 152 3.13 4.69 -7.94
CA ALA A 152 2.43 5.71 -8.70
C ALA A 152 0.92 5.49 -8.72
N VAL A 153 0.20 6.61 -8.86
CA VAL A 153 -1.19 6.67 -9.31
C VAL A 153 -1.18 7.03 -10.78
N VAL A 154 -1.86 6.25 -11.61
CA VAL A 154 -1.88 6.44 -13.08
C VAL A 154 -3.33 6.44 -13.58
N LEU A 155 -3.64 7.38 -14.49
CA LEU A 155 -4.95 7.49 -15.13
C LEU A 155 -5.01 6.67 -16.42
N GLY A 156 -6.07 5.87 -16.59
CA GLY A 156 -6.34 5.12 -17.81
C GLY A 156 -5.48 3.86 -18.01
N GLU A 157 -4.66 3.48 -17.04
CA GLU A 157 -3.87 2.26 -17.08
C GLU A 157 -4.33 1.26 -16.00
N PRO A 158 -4.09 -0.05 -16.20
CA PRO A 158 -4.44 -1.06 -15.20
C PRO A 158 -3.46 -1.05 -14.02
N TYR A 159 -3.88 -1.65 -12.91
CA TYR A 159 -3.00 -1.99 -11.79
C TYR A 159 -1.77 -2.77 -12.28
N LYS A 160 -0.61 -2.40 -11.75
CA LYS A 160 0.67 -3.10 -12.03
C LYS A 160 1.47 -3.34 -10.76
N PHE A 161 2.11 -4.50 -10.71
CA PHE A 161 3.11 -4.86 -9.72
C PHE A 161 4.26 -5.58 -10.41
N PRO A 162 5.54 -5.27 -10.12
CA PRO A 162 6.68 -5.90 -10.80
C PRO A 162 6.76 -7.41 -10.48
N GLU A 163 7.15 -8.20 -11.47
CA GLU A 163 7.41 -9.63 -11.33
C GLU A 163 8.61 -9.94 -10.42
#